data_15e94bf0c3aa02d3151a940e5411b57f
#
_entry.id   15e94bf0c3aa02d3151a940e5411b57f
#
_cell.length_a   1.000
_cell.length_b   1.000
_cell.length_c   1.000
_cell.angle_alpha   90.00
_cell.angle_beta   90.00
_cell.angle_gamma   90.00
#
_symmetry.space_group_name_H-M   'P 1'
#
loop_
_entity.id
_entity.type
_entity.pdbx_description
1 polymer ?
#
loop_
_entity_poly.entity_id
_entity_poly.type
_entity_poly.pdbx_seq_one_letter_code
_entity_poly.pdbx_strand_id
1 'polypeptide(L)'
;MQTVSNAIAGLISLSGEATDGGFKFVKPKQKPKLKLEFYGDSLTVGHGVKGSNSTSAFETKDEDPTLCYSGVATELLGAEANFFAYSGMSLAIEGRFYSPLLLDTFDTVCNANYPDKKWDFSKYVADVVIINIGANDWSSIKYFYSDKKEEKIKVVKTSYVALIEKIKAVNPTAKIVCITDEYHKSKARVSVWAFVLALQT
;
A
#
# COMPACT_ATOMS: atom_id res chain seq x y z
N MET A 1 22.11 -4.57 -10.57
CA MET A 1 21.47 -3.24 -10.65
C MET A 1 19.99 -3.46 -10.41
N GLN A 2 19.55 -3.32 -9.15
CA GLN A 2 18.13 -3.46 -8.83
C GLN A 2 17.43 -2.20 -9.31
N THR A 3 16.63 -2.32 -10.37
CA THR A 3 15.66 -1.30 -10.72
C THR A 3 14.55 -1.37 -9.68
N VAL A 4 14.63 -0.49 -8.72
CA VAL A 4 13.58 -0.30 -7.73
C VAL A 4 12.47 0.46 -8.44
N SER A 5 11.47 -0.24 -8.96
CA SER A 5 10.25 0.41 -9.37
C SER A 5 9.45 0.71 -8.11
N ASN A 6 9.59 1.90 -7.61
CA ASN A 6 8.63 2.44 -6.69
C ASN A 6 7.36 2.69 -7.48
N ALA A 7 6.45 1.74 -7.42
CA ALA A 7 5.12 1.96 -7.88
C ALA A 7 4.42 2.90 -6.89
N ILE A 8 4.70 4.19 -6.99
CA ILE A 8 3.63 5.14 -6.84
C ILE A 8 2.83 4.97 -8.13
N ALA A 9 2.08 3.93 -8.19
CA ALA A 9 1.09 3.75 -9.21
C ALA A 9 -0.09 4.65 -8.84
N GLY A 10 0.10 5.94 -9.02
CA GLY A 10 -1.04 6.73 -9.38
C GLY A 10 -1.51 6.13 -10.70
N LEU A 11 -2.70 5.56 -10.77
CA LEU A 11 -3.37 5.28 -12.01
C LEU A 11 -3.55 6.63 -12.72
N ILE A 12 -2.51 7.07 -13.44
CA ILE A 12 -2.64 8.17 -14.38
C ILE A 12 -3.32 7.54 -15.59
N SER A 13 -4.64 7.59 -15.59
CA SER A 13 -5.41 7.29 -16.77
C SER A 13 -5.14 8.41 -17.80
N LEU A 14 -4.17 8.16 -18.68
CA LEU A 14 -3.91 9.02 -19.81
C LEU A 14 -4.92 8.68 -20.89
N SER A 15 -5.99 9.47 -20.98
CA SER A 15 -6.92 9.40 -22.09
C SER A 15 -6.46 10.35 -23.18
N GLY A 16 -6.22 9.85 -24.39
CA GLY A 16 -5.78 10.65 -25.53
C GLY A 16 -6.34 10.12 -26.83
N GLU A 17 -6.43 11.01 -27.82
CA GLU A 17 -6.76 10.68 -29.20
C GLU A 17 -5.53 10.89 -30.06
N ALA A 18 -5.19 9.88 -30.87
CA ALA A 18 -4.18 10.04 -31.91
C ALA A 18 -4.75 10.88 -33.04
N THR A 19 -4.06 11.92 -33.43
CA THR A 19 -4.40 12.76 -34.57
C THR A 19 -3.22 12.79 -35.54
N ASP A 20 -3.43 13.18 -36.78
CA ASP A 20 -2.37 13.32 -37.78
C ASP A 20 -1.25 14.30 -37.38
N GLY A 21 -1.50 15.11 -36.35
CA GLY A 21 -0.55 16.08 -35.80
C GLY A 21 0.09 15.66 -34.46
N GLY A 22 -0.19 14.44 -33.98
CA GLY A 22 0.37 13.94 -32.70
C GLY A 22 -0.69 13.43 -31.71
N PHE A 23 -0.30 13.36 -30.43
CA PHE A 23 -1.15 12.88 -29.33
C PHE A 23 -1.78 14.06 -28.59
N LYS A 24 -3.10 14.07 -28.46
CA LYS A 24 -3.84 15.09 -27.71
C LYS A 24 -4.45 14.50 -26.44
N PHE A 25 -4.12 15.07 -25.29
CA PHE A 25 -4.79 14.71 -24.03
C PHE A 25 -6.23 15.20 -24.03
N VAL A 26 -7.16 14.31 -23.70
CA VAL A 26 -8.57 14.67 -23.49
C VAL A 26 -8.92 14.56 -22.02
N LYS A 27 -9.81 15.42 -21.55
CA LYS A 27 -10.32 15.30 -20.18
C LYS A 27 -11.16 14.04 -20.06
N PRO A 28 -11.10 13.31 -18.92
CA PRO A 28 -11.98 12.19 -18.66
C PRO A 28 -13.45 12.60 -18.84
N LYS A 29 -14.25 11.77 -19.51
CA LYS A 29 -15.69 12.05 -19.76
C LYS A 29 -16.49 12.16 -18.48
N GLN A 30 -16.08 11.45 -17.42
CA GLN A 30 -16.68 11.52 -16.09
C GLN A 30 -15.57 11.60 -15.05
N LYS A 31 -15.74 12.43 -14.03
CA LYS A 31 -14.89 12.39 -12.86
C LYS A 31 -15.34 11.23 -11.96
N PRO A 32 -14.44 10.38 -11.50
CA PRO A 32 -14.77 9.38 -10.47
C PRO A 32 -15.44 10.06 -9.28
N LYS A 33 -16.48 9.43 -8.73
CA LYS A 33 -17.23 9.96 -7.57
C LYS A 33 -16.57 9.59 -6.25
N LEU A 34 -15.69 8.60 -6.26
CA LEU A 34 -15.06 8.04 -5.07
C LEU A 34 -13.53 8.08 -5.25
N LYS A 35 -12.85 8.52 -4.20
CA LYS A 35 -11.39 8.59 -4.12
C LYS A 35 -10.89 7.59 -3.09
N LEU A 36 -10.10 6.64 -3.55
CA LEU A 36 -9.48 5.61 -2.71
C LEU A 36 -7.99 5.91 -2.50
N GLU A 37 -7.49 5.60 -1.34
CA GLU A 37 -6.06 5.64 -1.05
C GLU A 37 -5.64 4.33 -0.40
N PHE A 38 -4.63 3.68 -0.96
CA PHE A 38 -4.16 2.38 -0.50
C PHE A 38 -2.77 2.49 0.10
N TYR A 39 -2.63 1.98 1.32
CA TYR A 39 -1.35 1.77 1.98
C TYR A 39 -1.07 0.29 2.12
N GLY A 40 0.11 -0.17 1.66
CA GLY A 40 0.37 -1.60 1.68
C GLY A 40 1.74 -2.05 1.21
N ASP A 41 1.83 -3.34 0.99
CA ASP A 41 3.05 -4.03 0.57
C ASP A 41 2.88 -4.71 -0.79
N SER A 42 3.56 -5.84 -0.99
CA SER A 42 3.53 -6.64 -2.20
C SER A 42 2.12 -7.07 -2.64
N LEU A 43 1.20 -7.28 -1.71
CA LEU A 43 -0.18 -7.63 -2.04
C LEU A 43 -0.93 -6.47 -2.69
N THR A 44 -0.59 -5.24 -2.30
CA THR A 44 -1.21 -4.02 -2.81
C THR A 44 -0.67 -3.61 -4.17
N VAL A 45 0.61 -3.90 -4.45
CA VAL A 45 1.21 -3.66 -5.78
C VAL A 45 1.02 -4.81 -6.75
N GLY A 46 0.37 -5.91 -6.35
CA GLY A 46 0.11 -7.04 -7.22
C GLY A 46 1.34 -7.89 -7.53
N HIS A 47 2.18 -8.13 -6.51
CA HIS A 47 3.38 -8.95 -6.64
C HIS A 47 3.05 -10.33 -7.22
N GLY A 48 3.71 -10.69 -8.33
CA GLY A 48 3.58 -11.98 -8.98
C GLY A 48 2.25 -12.22 -9.71
N VAL A 49 1.37 -11.23 -9.81
CA VAL A 49 0.04 -11.40 -10.44
C VAL A 49 0.13 -11.73 -11.93
N LYS A 50 1.21 -11.30 -12.60
CA LYS A 50 1.55 -11.67 -13.98
C LYS A 50 2.55 -12.80 -14.08
N GLY A 51 3.03 -13.32 -12.97
CA GLY A 51 4.01 -14.41 -12.94
C GLY A 51 3.43 -15.72 -13.45
N SER A 52 4.25 -16.51 -14.14
CA SER A 52 3.83 -17.78 -14.72
C SER A 52 3.66 -18.91 -13.69
N ASN A 53 4.29 -18.78 -12.52
CA ASN A 53 4.19 -19.74 -11.41
C ASN A 53 4.70 -19.15 -10.09
N SER A 54 4.35 -19.80 -8.98
CA SER A 54 4.70 -19.38 -7.63
C SER A 54 6.18 -19.53 -7.24
N THR A 55 6.98 -20.17 -8.10
CA THR A 55 8.41 -20.43 -7.86
C THR A 55 9.32 -19.53 -8.68
N SER A 56 8.77 -18.64 -9.51
CA SER A 56 9.54 -17.65 -10.27
C SER A 56 10.29 -16.73 -9.32
N ALA A 57 11.54 -16.39 -9.68
CA ALA A 57 12.23 -15.30 -9.01
C ALA A 57 11.42 -14.01 -9.14
N PHE A 58 11.47 -13.16 -8.11
CA PHE A 58 10.82 -11.86 -8.16
C PHE A 58 11.35 -11.02 -9.32
N GLU A 59 10.44 -10.59 -10.19
CA GLU A 59 10.72 -9.62 -11.22
C GLU A 59 9.65 -8.52 -11.17
N THR A 60 10.06 -7.27 -11.24
CA THR A 60 9.16 -6.12 -11.17
C THR A 60 8.12 -6.09 -12.30
N LYS A 61 8.45 -6.69 -13.46
CA LYS A 61 7.52 -6.82 -14.59
C LYS A 61 6.29 -7.67 -14.28
N ASP A 62 6.38 -8.52 -13.23
CA ASP A 62 5.31 -9.41 -12.82
C ASP A 62 4.37 -8.76 -11.79
N GLU A 63 4.64 -7.51 -11.40
CA GLU A 63 3.77 -6.70 -10.56
C GLU A 63 2.77 -5.92 -11.42
N ASP A 64 1.50 -5.95 -11.01
CA ASP A 64 0.47 -5.12 -11.63
C ASP A 64 -0.64 -4.80 -10.61
N PRO A 65 -0.68 -3.59 -10.06
CA PRO A 65 -1.70 -3.22 -9.10
C PRO A 65 -3.11 -3.18 -9.69
N THR A 66 -3.27 -3.14 -11.01
CA THR A 66 -4.59 -3.13 -11.65
C THR A 66 -5.26 -4.51 -11.63
N LEU A 67 -4.47 -5.59 -11.50
CA LEU A 67 -4.93 -6.97 -11.51
C LEU A 67 -5.06 -7.60 -10.13
N CYS A 68 -4.69 -6.87 -9.07
CA CYS A 68 -4.85 -7.34 -7.69
C CYS A 68 -6.06 -6.68 -7.00
N TYR A 69 -6.27 -6.98 -5.72
CA TYR A 69 -7.46 -6.53 -4.99
C TYR A 69 -7.66 -5.01 -5.05
N SER A 70 -6.59 -4.23 -5.03
CA SER A 70 -6.64 -2.77 -5.01
C SER A 70 -7.14 -2.19 -6.33
N GLY A 71 -6.64 -2.68 -7.46
CA GLY A 71 -7.09 -2.27 -8.78
C GLY A 71 -8.49 -2.76 -9.10
N VAL A 72 -8.78 -4.04 -8.82
CA VAL A 72 -10.12 -4.61 -9.02
C VAL A 72 -11.19 -3.86 -8.21
N ALA A 73 -10.91 -3.55 -6.94
CA ALA A 73 -11.83 -2.75 -6.12
C ALA A 73 -12.03 -1.34 -6.70
N THR A 74 -10.96 -0.71 -7.18
CA THR A 74 -11.00 0.62 -7.80
C THR A 74 -11.90 0.61 -9.04
N GLU A 75 -11.73 -0.39 -9.90
CA GLU A 75 -12.54 -0.56 -11.12
C GLU A 75 -14.02 -0.83 -10.81
N LEU A 76 -14.30 -1.80 -9.93
CA LEU A 76 -15.67 -2.17 -9.56
C LEU A 76 -16.46 -1.02 -8.92
N LEU A 77 -15.77 -0.14 -8.18
CA LEU A 77 -16.38 1.03 -7.55
C LEU A 77 -16.44 2.26 -8.47
N GLY A 78 -15.86 2.18 -9.67
CA GLY A 78 -15.74 3.34 -10.56
C GLY A 78 -14.97 4.50 -9.90
N ALA A 79 -13.99 4.16 -9.07
CA ALA A 79 -13.23 5.10 -8.28
C ALA A 79 -11.94 5.53 -8.98
N GLU A 80 -11.31 6.60 -8.47
CA GLU A 80 -9.88 6.85 -8.69
C GLU A 80 -9.11 6.43 -7.45
N ALA A 81 -7.82 6.11 -7.60
CA ALA A 81 -7.01 5.63 -6.48
C ALA A 81 -5.58 6.14 -6.49
N ASN A 82 -5.06 6.41 -5.29
CA ASN A 82 -3.63 6.58 -5.02
C ASN A 82 -3.11 5.36 -4.27
N PHE A 83 -1.83 5.02 -4.51
CA PHE A 83 -1.19 3.87 -3.88
C PHE A 83 0.12 4.29 -3.21
N PHE A 84 0.23 4.00 -1.91
CA PHE A 84 1.45 4.10 -1.12
C PHE A 84 1.86 2.69 -0.73
N ALA A 85 2.47 1.98 -1.66
CA ALA A 85 2.78 0.56 -1.48
C ALA A 85 4.09 0.18 -2.16
N TYR A 86 4.76 -0.82 -1.59
CA TYR A 86 6.05 -1.28 -2.08
C TYR A 86 6.27 -2.75 -1.69
N SER A 87 6.74 -3.58 -2.63
CA SER A 87 7.03 -4.99 -2.33
C SER A 87 8.10 -5.13 -1.26
N GLY A 88 7.79 -5.92 -0.23
CA GLY A 88 8.67 -6.11 0.93
C GLY A 88 8.48 -5.05 2.02
N MET A 89 7.64 -4.04 1.84
CA MET A 89 7.41 -3.00 2.83
C MET A 89 6.88 -3.57 4.14
N SER A 90 7.54 -3.22 5.24
CA SER A 90 7.06 -3.40 6.60
C SER A 90 6.43 -2.12 7.13
N LEU A 91 5.60 -2.23 8.16
CA LEU A 91 5.09 -1.06 8.86
C LEU A 91 6.17 -0.40 9.72
N ALA A 92 6.85 -1.19 10.56
CA ALA A 92 7.75 -0.68 11.59
C ALA A 92 8.89 -1.63 11.98
N ILE A 93 8.92 -2.87 11.48
CA ILE A 93 9.95 -3.86 11.84
C ILE A 93 10.87 -4.11 10.65
N GLU A 94 12.12 -3.67 10.79
CA GLU A 94 13.18 -4.01 9.84
C GLU A 94 13.53 -5.50 9.90
N GLY A 95 14.12 -6.04 8.85
CA GLY A 95 14.75 -7.34 8.91
C GLY A 95 14.77 -8.15 7.63
N ARG A 96 13.64 -8.71 7.18
CA ARG A 96 13.67 -9.68 6.09
C ARG A 96 13.92 -9.05 4.72
N PHE A 97 13.35 -7.91 4.47
CA PHE A 97 13.48 -7.21 3.20
C PHE A 97 14.06 -5.82 3.43
N TYR A 98 14.96 -5.43 2.54
CA TYR A 98 15.54 -4.11 2.57
C TYR A 98 14.60 -3.14 1.86
N SER A 99 13.61 -2.68 2.56
CA SER A 99 12.61 -1.74 2.06
C SER A 99 12.32 -0.67 3.11
N PRO A 100 11.82 0.49 2.69
CA PRO A 100 11.46 1.52 3.66
C PRO A 100 10.34 1.04 4.57
N LEU A 101 10.31 1.57 5.79
CA LEU A 101 9.20 1.37 6.72
C LEU A 101 8.06 2.32 6.36
N LEU A 102 6.84 1.79 6.28
CA LEU A 102 5.68 2.60 5.90
C LEU A 102 5.43 3.75 6.86
N LEU A 103 5.63 3.54 8.16
CA LEU A 103 5.42 4.57 9.18
C LEU A 103 6.28 5.81 8.95
N ASP A 104 7.48 5.64 8.38
CA ASP A 104 8.44 6.71 8.12
C ASP A 104 8.22 7.37 6.76
N THR A 105 7.60 6.65 5.82
CA THR A 105 7.51 7.05 4.41
C THR A 105 6.09 7.20 3.89
N PHE A 106 5.08 7.14 4.77
CA PHE A 106 3.67 7.17 4.38
C PHE A 106 3.28 8.43 3.57
N ASP A 107 4.03 9.52 3.75
CA ASP A 107 3.84 10.81 3.10
C ASP A 107 4.93 11.13 2.06
N THR A 108 5.75 10.16 1.67
CA THR A 108 6.84 10.40 0.72
C THR A 108 6.40 10.08 -0.70
N VAL A 109 6.64 11.00 -1.64
CA VAL A 109 6.24 10.84 -3.06
C VAL A 109 6.90 9.63 -3.71
N CYS A 110 8.20 9.46 -3.51
CA CYS A 110 8.98 8.35 -4.04
C CYS A 110 10.24 8.15 -3.21
N ASN A 111 10.22 7.20 -2.31
CA ASN A 111 11.31 7.02 -1.37
C ASN A 111 12.67 6.71 -2.02
N ALA A 112 12.70 6.00 -3.15
CA ALA A 112 13.96 5.65 -3.81
C ALA A 112 14.61 6.82 -4.56
N ASN A 113 13.82 7.63 -5.25
CA ASN A 113 14.33 8.68 -6.13
C ASN A 113 14.24 10.06 -5.48
N TYR A 114 13.29 10.26 -4.59
CA TYR A 114 13.00 11.55 -3.95
C TYR A 114 12.62 11.36 -2.49
N PRO A 115 13.54 10.88 -1.63
CA PRO A 115 13.23 10.52 -0.23
C PRO A 115 12.73 11.71 0.61
N ASP A 116 13.18 12.93 0.27
CA ASP A 116 12.83 14.15 1.00
C ASP A 116 11.56 14.82 0.47
N LYS A 117 11.02 14.33 -0.67
CA LYS A 117 9.86 14.95 -1.29
C LYS A 117 8.57 14.42 -0.69
N LYS A 118 7.87 15.28 0.03
CA LYS A 118 6.59 14.95 0.65
C LYS A 118 5.43 15.07 -0.34
N TRP A 119 4.45 14.18 -0.16
CA TRP A 119 3.19 14.25 -0.89
C TRP A 119 2.32 15.37 -0.33
N ASP A 120 1.73 16.13 -1.22
CA ASP A 120 0.77 17.17 -0.86
C ASP A 120 -0.66 16.59 -0.85
N PHE A 121 -1.12 16.17 0.29
CA PHE A 121 -2.43 15.56 0.48
C PHE A 121 -3.60 16.50 0.13
N SER A 122 -3.38 17.82 0.07
CA SER A 122 -4.42 18.76 -0.36
C SER A 122 -4.83 18.56 -1.83
N LYS A 123 -3.97 17.95 -2.64
CA LYS A 123 -4.24 17.65 -4.05
C LYS A 123 -5.13 16.42 -4.24
N TYR A 124 -5.20 15.57 -3.24
CA TYR A 124 -5.99 14.34 -3.27
C TYR A 124 -6.46 13.98 -1.88
N VAL A 125 -7.65 14.42 -1.53
CA VAL A 125 -8.28 14.04 -0.26
C VAL A 125 -9.10 12.79 -0.51
N ALA A 126 -8.72 11.68 0.12
CA ALA A 126 -9.40 10.40 -0.03
C ALA A 126 -10.75 10.38 0.69
N ASP A 127 -11.73 9.68 0.09
CA ASP A 127 -13.01 9.35 0.73
C ASP A 127 -12.88 8.08 1.58
N VAL A 128 -12.06 7.13 1.11
CA VAL A 128 -11.78 5.87 1.81
C VAL A 128 -10.28 5.59 1.73
N VAL A 129 -9.70 5.29 2.87
CA VAL A 129 -8.32 4.81 2.98
C VAL A 129 -8.32 3.34 3.34
N ILE A 130 -7.59 2.54 2.58
CA ILE A 130 -7.47 1.10 2.76
C ILE A 130 -6.03 0.77 3.17
N ILE A 131 -5.86 0.10 4.31
CA ILE A 131 -4.57 -0.26 4.88
C ILE A 131 -4.43 -1.78 4.91
N ASN A 132 -3.44 -2.30 4.16
CA ASN A 132 -3.11 -3.72 4.12
C ASN A 132 -1.59 -3.89 4.30
N ILE A 133 -1.13 -3.90 5.53
CA ILE A 133 0.29 -3.91 5.91
C ILE A 133 0.52 -4.79 7.14
N GLY A 134 1.75 -5.26 7.35
CA GLY A 134 2.15 -6.01 8.55
C GLY A 134 2.58 -7.45 8.28
N ALA A 135 2.38 -7.96 7.06
CA ALA A 135 2.83 -9.30 6.67
C ALA A 135 4.36 -9.43 6.76
N ASN A 136 5.08 -8.41 6.32
CA ASN A 136 6.54 -8.38 6.36
C ASN A 136 7.08 -8.15 7.78
N ASP A 137 6.40 -7.34 8.60
CA ASP A 137 6.71 -7.21 10.04
C ASP A 137 6.62 -8.56 10.74
N TRP A 138 5.52 -9.30 10.52
CA TRP A 138 5.36 -10.64 11.08
C TRP A 138 6.45 -11.60 10.61
N SER A 139 6.79 -11.56 9.33
CA SER A 139 7.87 -12.38 8.78
C SER A 139 9.21 -12.05 9.45
N SER A 140 9.51 -10.77 9.61
CA SER A 140 10.72 -10.30 10.28
C SER A 140 10.76 -10.73 11.74
N ILE A 141 9.66 -10.58 12.46
CA ILE A 141 9.53 -11.03 13.86
C ILE A 141 9.79 -12.54 13.96
N LYS A 142 9.18 -13.32 13.08
CA LYS A 142 9.31 -14.78 13.09
C LYS A 142 10.76 -15.25 12.86
N TYR A 143 11.47 -14.63 11.92
CA TYR A 143 12.77 -15.13 11.47
C TYR A 143 13.96 -14.47 12.17
N PHE A 144 13.82 -13.23 12.64
CA PHE A 144 14.96 -12.46 13.19
C PHE A 144 14.77 -12.02 14.64
N TYR A 145 13.54 -12.04 15.17
CA TYR A 145 13.23 -11.54 16.51
C TYR A 145 12.34 -12.50 17.30
N SER A 146 12.51 -13.81 17.09
CA SER A 146 11.70 -14.82 17.76
C SER A 146 11.81 -14.80 19.28
N ASP A 147 13.00 -14.44 19.80
CA ASP A 147 13.31 -14.22 21.22
C ASP A 147 12.68 -12.94 21.81
N LYS A 148 12.34 -11.96 20.96
CA LYS A 148 11.73 -10.67 21.32
C LYS A 148 10.32 -10.51 20.75
N LYS A 149 9.65 -11.61 20.46
CA LYS A 149 8.38 -11.64 19.74
C LYS A 149 7.34 -10.71 20.34
N GLU A 150 7.08 -10.80 21.63
CA GLU A 150 6.04 -10.00 22.30
C GLU A 150 6.37 -8.50 22.30
N GLU A 151 7.65 -8.13 22.47
CA GLU A 151 8.11 -6.76 22.36
C GLU A 151 7.85 -6.21 20.97
N LYS A 152 8.22 -6.95 19.93
CA LYS A 152 8.06 -6.53 18.53
C LYS A 152 6.59 -6.46 18.10
N ILE A 153 5.74 -7.37 18.57
CA ILE A 153 4.29 -7.28 18.38
C ILE A 153 3.73 -5.99 18.98
N LYS A 154 4.20 -5.60 20.17
CA LYS A 154 3.78 -4.33 20.79
C LYS A 154 4.20 -3.12 19.93
N VAL A 155 5.42 -3.15 19.38
CA VAL A 155 5.89 -2.11 18.45
C VAL A 155 4.95 -2.01 17.24
N VAL A 156 4.63 -3.13 16.58
CA VAL A 156 3.73 -3.13 15.41
C VAL A 156 2.36 -2.55 15.76
N LYS A 157 1.79 -2.96 16.89
CA LYS A 157 0.48 -2.44 17.35
C LYS A 157 0.51 -0.92 17.55
N THR A 158 1.51 -0.41 18.27
CA THR A 158 1.65 1.03 18.52
C THR A 158 1.86 1.80 17.21
N SER A 159 2.69 1.26 16.32
CA SER A 159 2.98 1.87 15.01
C SER A 159 1.77 1.88 14.09
N TYR A 160 0.90 0.86 14.19
CA TYR A 160 -0.33 0.81 13.40
C TYR A 160 -1.31 1.91 13.82
N VAL A 161 -1.46 2.12 15.11
CA VAL A 161 -2.26 3.23 15.67
C VAL A 161 -1.69 4.57 15.19
N ALA A 162 -0.36 4.76 15.31
CA ALA A 162 0.30 5.98 14.88
C ALA A 162 0.12 6.24 13.36
N LEU A 163 0.16 5.19 12.53
CA LEU A 163 -0.12 5.32 11.10
C LEU A 163 -1.56 5.79 10.85
N ILE A 164 -2.54 5.20 11.53
CA ILE A 164 -3.95 5.61 11.43
C ILE A 164 -4.13 7.07 11.82
N GLU A 165 -3.51 7.51 12.91
CA GLU A 165 -3.57 8.91 13.37
C GLU A 165 -2.96 9.88 12.35
N LYS A 166 -1.79 9.53 11.78
CA LYS A 166 -1.15 10.31 10.72
C LYS A 166 -2.04 10.42 9.48
N ILE A 167 -2.65 9.31 9.06
CA ILE A 167 -3.57 9.27 7.91
C ILE A 167 -4.83 10.10 8.18
N LYS A 168 -5.42 10.01 9.38
CA LYS A 168 -6.57 10.82 9.77
C LYS A 168 -6.25 12.31 9.80
N ALA A 169 -5.05 12.69 10.17
CA ALA A 169 -4.64 14.09 10.18
C ALA A 169 -4.64 14.72 8.79
N VAL A 170 -4.32 13.95 7.74
CA VAL A 170 -4.26 14.42 6.35
C VAL A 170 -5.53 14.09 5.54
N ASN A 171 -6.32 13.13 5.99
CA ASN A 171 -7.61 12.72 5.40
C ASN A 171 -8.71 12.71 6.50
N PRO A 172 -9.09 13.85 7.07
CA PRO A 172 -9.90 13.91 8.30
C PRO A 172 -11.32 13.35 8.14
N THR A 173 -11.85 13.31 6.92
CA THR A 173 -13.20 12.82 6.61
C THR A 173 -13.21 11.40 6.03
N ALA A 174 -12.04 10.83 5.74
CA ALA A 174 -11.95 9.52 5.13
C ALA A 174 -12.41 8.40 6.08
N LYS A 175 -13.12 7.42 5.51
CA LYS A 175 -13.35 6.15 6.20
C LYS A 175 -12.07 5.31 6.09
N ILE A 176 -11.63 4.73 7.20
CA ILE A 176 -10.44 3.86 7.22
C ILE A 176 -10.87 2.40 7.28
N VAL A 177 -10.38 1.62 6.34
CA VAL A 177 -10.60 0.18 6.23
C VAL A 177 -9.26 -0.52 6.43
N CYS A 178 -9.15 -1.35 7.46
CA CYS A 178 -7.98 -2.18 7.70
C CYS A 178 -8.26 -3.59 7.20
N ILE A 179 -7.45 -4.05 6.25
CA ILE A 179 -7.54 -5.41 5.71
C ILE A 179 -6.58 -6.30 6.48
N THR A 180 -7.08 -7.48 6.87
CA THR A 180 -6.27 -8.53 7.47
C THR A 180 -6.09 -9.64 6.46
N ASP A 181 -4.84 -10.05 6.23
CA ASP A 181 -4.55 -11.20 5.38
C ASP A 181 -4.81 -12.51 6.14
N GLU A 182 -5.73 -13.32 5.64
CA GLU A 182 -6.05 -14.64 6.21
C GLU A 182 -5.00 -15.73 5.88
N TYR A 183 -4.01 -15.44 5.06
CA TYR A 183 -3.06 -16.44 4.58
C TYR A 183 -2.25 -17.14 5.68
N HIS A 184 -2.28 -16.60 6.88
CA HIS A 184 -1.65 -17.20 8.04
C HIS A 184 -2.64 -17.37 9.20
N LYS A 185 -3.29 -18.50 9.27
CA LYS A 185 -4.19 -18.94 10.36
C LYS A 185 -3.49 -19.11 11.72
N SER A 186 -2.47 -18.35 12.07
CA SER A 186 -1.87 -18.43 13.39
C SER A 186 -2.64 -17.55 14.37
N LYS A 187 -3.00 -18.11 15.52
CA LYS A 187 -3.72 -17.41 16.61
C LYS A 187 -3.07 -16.08 17.01
N ALA A 188 -1.77 -15.93 16.79
CA ALA A 188 -1.03 -14.71 17.12
C ALA A 188 -1.35 -13.52 16.17
N ARG A 189 -1.69 -13.77 14.91
CA ARG A 189 -2.10 -12.71 13.99
C ARG A 189 -3.48 -12.15 14.33
N VAL A 190 -4.41 -13.00 14.67
CA VAL A 190 -5.75 -12.58 15.11
C VAL A 190 -5.66 -11.55 16.24
N SER A 191 -4.71 -11.72 17.17
CA SER A 191 -4.56 -10.79 18.29
C SER A 191 -4.01 -9.42 17.92
N VAL A 192 -3.19 -9.29 16.86
CA VAL A 192 -2.69 -7.99 16.38
C VAL A 192 -3.80 -7.21 15.68
N TRP A 193 -4.57 -7.88 14.83
CA TRP A 193 -5.59 -7.25 14.01
C TRP A 193 -6.91 -6.99 14.73
N ALA A 194 -7.31 -7.85 15.67
CA ALA A 194 -8.48 -7.60 16.52
C ALA A 194 -8.36 -6.28 17.29
N PHE A 195 -7.15 -5.85 17.63
CA PHE A 195 -6.91 -4.56 18.29
C PHE A 195 -7.17 -3.37 17.36
N VAL A 196 -6.85 -3.48 16.08
CA VAL A 196 -7.05 -2.40 15.10
C VAL A 196 -8.55 -2.19 14.81
N LEU A 197 -9.33 -3.27 14.70
CA LEU A 197 -10.78 -3.19 14.52
C LEU A 197 -11.49 -2.56 15.73
N ALA A 198 -10.98 -2.74 16.93
CA ALA A 198 -11.55 -2.17 18.15
C ALA A 198 -11.35 -0.64 18.29
N LEU A 199 -10.50 -0.03 17.47
CA LEU A 199 -10.29 1.43 17.48
C LEU A 199 -11.29 2.19 16.58
N GLN A 200 -12.18 1.50 15.89
CA GLN A 200 -13.18 2.10 14.98
C GLN A 200 -14.56 2.25 15.63
N THR A 201 -14.74 1.78 16.86
CA THR A 201 -15.96 1.94 17.66
C THR A 201 -15.80 3.06 18.66
#